data_9087668d406a944a6877d78321d65c07
#
_entry.id   9087668d406a944a6877d78321d65c07
#
_cell.length_a   1.000
_cell.length_b   1.000
_cell.length_c   1.000
_cell.angle_alpha   90.00
_cell.angle_beta   90.00
_cell.angle_gamma   90.00
#
_symmetry.space_group_name_H-M   'P 1'
#
loop_
_entity.id
_entity.type
_entity.pdbx_description
1 polymer ?
#
loop_
_entity_poly.entity_id
_entity_poly.type
_entity_poly.pdbx_seq_one_letter_code
_entity_poly.pdbx_strand_id
1 'polypeptide(L)'
;MNYTEKMRWIRDRKGQSRAAERICSEIICLDGVSAAHGGEYDREIERAADFIIGYITENGAVTNAAVAEAEAMLAPLAGAVKSYTALFVSHAHIDMNWMWGYNETAAITVDTFRTVLDMMA
;
A
#
# COMPACT_ATOMS: atom_id res chain seq x y z
N MET A 1 -4.49 -21.43 -7.37
CA MET A 1 -4.76 -20.47 -6.26
C MET A 1 -5.62 -19.36 -6.79
N ASN A 2 -6.66 -18.96 -6.06
CA ASN A 2 -7.38 -17.74 -6.36
C ASN A 2 -6.53 -16.49 -5.95
N TYR A 3 -6.95 -15.28 -6.32
CA TYR A 3 -6.21 -14.06 -6.05
C TYR A 3 -5.88 -13.88 -4.55
N THR A 4 -6.85 -14.05 -3.67
CA THR A 4 -6.65 -13.91 -2.20
C THR A 4 -5.63 -14.92 -1.67
N GLU A 5 -5.65 -16.14 -2.17
CA GLU A 5 -4.66 -17.17 -1.82
C GLU A 5 -3.26 -16.82 -2.32
N LYS A 6 -3.15 -16.28 -3.56
CA LYS A 6 -1.88 -15.80 -4.13
C LYS A 6 -1.29 -14.69 -3.26
N MET A 7 -2.07 -13.67 -2.89
CA MET A 7 -1.61 -12.55 -2.08
C MET A 7 -1.18 -12.99 -0.67
N ARG A 8 -1.91 -13.90 -0.04
CA ARG A 8 -1.52 -14.48 1.25
C ARG A 8 -0.20 -15.25 1.12
N TRP A 9 -0.06 -16.06 0.08
CA TRP A 9 1.14 -16.86 -0.18
C TRP A 9 2.37 -15.97 -0.38
N ILE A 10 2.25 -14.91 -1.18
CA ILE A 10 3.33 -13.93 -1.41
C ILE A 10 3.69 -13.25 -0.08
N ARG A 11 2.72 -12.73 0.65
CA ARG A 11 2.94 -12.04 1.91
C ARG A 11 3.71 -12.88 2.92
N ASP A 12 3.39 -14.15 3.01
CA ASP A 12 4.00 -15.06 3.98
C ASP A 12 5.45 -15.46 3.58
N ARG A 13 5.83 -15.30 2.33
CA ARG A 13 7.10 -15.78 1.76
C ARG A 13 7.98 -14.72 1.10
N LYS A 14 7.48 -13.51 0.91
CA LYS A 14 8.19 -12.42 0.23
C LYS A 14 9.51 -11.98 0.88
N GLY A 15 9.73 -12.36 2.13
CA GLY A 15 10.81 -11.83 2.94
C GLY A 15 10.51 -10.42 3.50
N GLN A 16 11.49 -9.84 4.19
CA GLN A 16 11.36 -8.52 4.86
C GLN A 16 12.20 -7.46 4.15
N SER A 17 12.00 -7.28 2.87
CA SER A 17 12.68 -6.23 2.12
C SER A 17 11.68 -5.14 1.70
N ARG A 18 12.18 -3.90 1.53
CA ARG A 18 11.35 -2.80 0.99
C ARG A 18 10.81 -3.11 -0.40
N ALA A 19 11.57 -3.84 -1.21
CA ALA A 19 11.14 -4.28 -2.53
C ALA A 19 9.92 -5.20 -2.45
N ALA A 20 9.96 -6.18 -1.55
CA ALA A 20 8.87 -7.11 -1.32
C ALA A 20 7.60 -6.41 -0.79
N GLU A 21 7.75 -5.47 0.16
CA GLU A 21 6.64 -4.66 0.65
C GLU A 21 6.04 -3.80 -0.47
N ARG A 22 6.89 -3.17 -1.29
CA ARG A 22 6.45 -2.31 -2.38
C ARG A 22 5.58 -3.07 -3.37
N ILE A 23 6.07 -4.16 -3.95
CA ILE A 23 5.31 -4.90 -4.96
C ILE A 23 4.02 -5.50 -4.41
N CYS A 24 4.01 -5.97 -3.15
CA CYS A 24 2.77 -6.44 -2.53
C CYS A 24 1.74 -5.32 -2.39
N SER A 25 2.15 -4.14 -1.94
CA SER A 25 1.26 -2.99 -1.78
C SER A 25 0.74 -2.50 -3.13
N GLU A 26 1.58 -2.49 -4.17
CA GLU A 26 1.20 -2.14 -5.53
C GLU A 26 0.14 -3.10 -6.08
N ILE A 27 0.37 -4.41 -6.02
CA ILE A 27 -0.58 -5.42 -6.51
C ILE A 27 -1.93 -5.29 -5.77
N ILE A 28 -1.92 -5.12 -4.45
CA ILE A 28 -3.16 -4.95 -3.66
C ILE A 28 -3.90 -3.67 -4.04
N CYS A 29 -3.17 -2.56 -4.22
CA CYS A 29 -3.77 -1.29 -4.64
C CYS A 29 -4.39 -1.40 -6.03
N LEU A 30 -3.67 -2.01 -6.97
CA LEU A 30 -4.10 -2.17 -8.35
C LEU A 30 -5.29 -3.12 -8.50
N ASP A 31 -5.40 -4.13 -7.65
CA ASP A 31 -6.60 -4.99 -7.55
C ASP A 31 -7.85 -4.17 -7.21
N GLY A 32 -7.73 -3.25 -6.24
CA GLY A 32 -8.81 -2.30 -5.93
C GLY A 32 -9.16 -1.38 -7.10
N VAL A 33 -8.17 -0.92 -7.86
CA VAL A 33 -8.38 -0.11 -9.07
C VAL A 33 -9.06 -0.95 -10.15
N SER A 34 -8.60 -2.19 -10.41
CA SER A 34 -9.22 -3.07 -11.38
C SER A 34 -10.68 -3.37 -11.03
N ALA A 35 -10.97 -3.65 -9.77
CA ALA A 35 -12.34 -3.87 -9.31
C ALA A 35 -13.25 -2.65 -9.57
N ALA A 36 -12.75 -1.44 -9.35
CA ALA A 36 -13.48 -0.19 -9.65
C ALA A 36 -13.72 0.02 -11.16
N HIS A 37 -12.90 -0.61 -12.00
CA HIS A 37 -13.03 -0.62 -13.47
C HIS A 37 -13.65 -1.92 -14.01
N GLY A 38 -14.39 -2.68 -13.19
CA GLY A 38 -15.11 -3.88 -13.63
C GLY A 38 -14.22 -5.07 -13.96
N GLY A 39 -12.99 -5.13 -13.42
CA GLY A 39 -12.05 -6.22 -13.63
C GLY A 39 -11.23 -6.11 -14.91
N GLU A 40 -11.19 -4.93 -15.54
CA GLU A 40 -10.51 -4.69 -16.82
C GLU A 40 -9.04 -5.10 -16.79
N TYR A 41 -8.38 -4.99 -15.64
CA TYR A 41 -6.93 -5.21 -15.48
C TYR A 41 -6.58 -6.48 -14.70
N ASP A 42 -7.53 -7.34 -14.40
CA ASP A 42 -7.32 -8.56 -13.59
C ASP A 42 -6.23 -9.45 -14.16
N ARG A 43 -6.17 -9.56 -15.48
CA ARG A 43 -5.19 -10.40 -16.18
C ARG A 43 -3.73 -9.95 -15.97
N GLU A 44 -3.49 -8.65 -16.05
CA GLU A 44 -2.16 -8.06 -15.84
C GLU A 44 -1.73 -8.22 -14.40
N ILE A 45 -2.66 -8.03 -13.46
CA ILE A 45 -2.42 -8.18 -12.02
C ILE A 45 -2.13 -9.64 -11.67
N GLU A 46 -2.93 -10.58 -12.17
CA GLU A 46 -2.69 -12.01 -11.97
C GLU A 46 -1.34 -12.44 -12.54
N ARG A 47 -0.98 -11.96 -13.74
CA ARG A 47 0.31 -12.25 -14.35
C ARG A 47 1.48 -11.77 -13.51
N ALA A 48 1.41 -10.55 -12.98
CA ALA A 48 2.45 -10.02 -12.09
C ALA A 48 2.53 -10.81 -10.77
N ALA A 49 1.39 -11.18 -10.19
CA ALA A 49 1.35 -12.01 -8.98
C ALA A 49 1.96 -13.39 -9.22
N ASP A 50 1.62 -14.05 -10.33
CA ASP A 50 2.16 -15.37 -10.69
C ASP A 50 3.67 -15.31 -10.96
N PHE A 51 4.15 -14.25 -11.60
CA PHE A 51 5.58 -14.01 -11.78
C PHE A 51 6.31 -13.91 -10.43
N ILE A 52 5.80 -13.12 -9.48
CA ILE A 52 6.39 -12.98 -8.15
C ILE A 52 6.37 -14.31 -7.38
N ILE A 53 5.28 -15.08 -7.47
CA ILE A 53 5.20 -16.43 -6.88
C ILE A 53 6.26 -17.35 -7.45
N GLY A 54 6.40 -17.40 -8.77
CA GLY A 54 7.43 -18.20 -9.45
C GLY A 54 8.83 -17.78 -9.01
N TYR A 55 9.10 -16.48 -9.01
CA TYR A 55 10.40 -15.94 -8.59
C TYR A 55 10.77 -16.32 -7.15
N ILE A 56 9.82 -16.17 -6.21
CA ILE A 56 10.04 -16.57 -4.80
C ILE A 56 10.28 -18.07 -4.69
N THR A 57 9.54 -18.87 -5.45
CA THR A 57 9.67 -20.34 -5.44
C THR A 57 11.07 -20.78 -5.87
N GLU A 58 11.66 -20.11 -6.87
CA GLU A 58 12.96 -20.43 -7.41
C GLU A 58 14.11 -19.82 -6.60
N ASN A 59 13.95 -18.61 -6.09
CA ASN A 59 15.03 -17.80 -5.50
C ASN A 59 14.89 -17.58 -3.99
N GLY A 60 13.79 -17.97 -3.38
CA GLY A 60 13.52 -17.87 -1.95
C GLY A 60 13.09 -16.48 -1.45
N ALA A 61 13.36 -15.40 -2.21
CA ALA A 61 13.02 -14.02 -1.82
C ALA A 61 12.87 -13.11 -3.04
N VAL A 62 12.17 -11.98 -2.85
CA VAL A 62 11.98 -10.95 -3.89
C VAL A 62 13.20 -10.02 -3.96
N THR A 63 13.70 -9.76 -5.17
CA THR A 63 14.77 -8.79 -5.44
C THR A 63 14.22 -7.52 -6.10
N ASN A 64 15.00 -6.43 -6.09
CA ASN A 64 14.65 -5.20 -6.81
C ASN A 64 14.48 -5.43 -8.33
N ALA A 65 15.24 -6.35 -8.91
CA ALA A 65 15.11 -6.69 -10.34
C ALA A 65 13.76 -7.37 -10.63
N ALA A 66 13.37 -8.33 -9.79
CA ALA A 66 12.06 -8.99 -9.92
C ALA A 66 10.90 -7.99 -9.74
N VAL A 67 11.04 -7.04 -8.82
CA VAL A 67 10.03 -5.97 -8.65
C VAL A 67 9.92 -5.13 -9.91
N ALA A 68 11.03 -4.68 -10.48
CA ALA A 68 11.03 -3.88 -11.70
C ALA A 68 10.38 -4.62 -12.89
N GLU A 69 10.57 -5.94 -12.99
CA GLU A 69 9.93 -6.76 -14.02
C GLU A 69 8.42 -6.89 -13.78
N ALA A 70 8.00 -7.12 -12.55
CA ALA A 70 6.58 -7.15 -12.21
C ALA A 70 5.90 -5.79 -12.45
N GLU A 71 6.54 -4.68 -12.08
CA GLU A 71 6.06 -3.31 -12.34
C GLU A 71 5.90 -3.05 -13.85
N ALA A 72 6.81 -3.57 -14.68
CA ALA A 72 6.68 -3.47 -16.13
C ALA A 72 5.43 -4.20 -16.65
N MET A 73 5.05 -5.32 -16.04
CA MET A 73 3.80 -6.02 -16.36
C MET A 73 2.56 -5.23 -15.96
N LEU A 74 2.66 -4.43 -14.90
CA LEU A 74 1.58 -3.60 -14.37
C LEU A 74 1.50 -2.21 -15.03
N ALA A 75 2.45 -1.86 -15.90
CA ALA A 75 2.50 -0.56 -16.60
C ALA A 75 1.21 -0.17 -17.34
N PRO A 76 0.42 -1.08 -17.95
CA PRO A 76 -0.86 -0.72 -18.55
C PRO A 76 -1.85 -0.03 -17.60
N LEU A 77 -1.79 -0.31 -16.30
CA LEU A 77 -2.67 0.29 -15.31
C LEU A 77 -2.30 1.73 -14.94
N ALA A 78 -1.12 2.21 -15.35
CA ALA A 78 -0.62 3.52 -14.94
C ALA A 78 -1.56 4.68 -15.34
N GLY A 79 -2.25 4.57 -16.48
CA GLY A 79 -3.24 5.56 -16.92
C GLY A 79 -4.44 5.62 -15.97
N ALA A 80 -5.00 4.48 -15.62
CA ALA A 80 -6.12 4.37 -14.70
C ALA A 80 -5.75 4.91 -13.31
N VAL A 81 -4.60 4.50 -12.77
CA VAL A 81 -4.13 4.96 -11.45
C VAL A 81 -3.94 6.47 -11.40
N LYS A 82 -3.34 7.07 -12.44
CA LYS A 82 -3.10 8.51 -12.52
C LYS A 82 -4.37 9.34 -12.69
N SER A 83 -5.51 8.74 -13.01
CA SER A 83 -6.80 9.43 -13.05
C SER A 83 -7.37 9.70 -11.66
N TYR A 84 -6.89 9.01 -10.63
CA TYR A 84 -7.34 9.23 -9.25
C TYR A 84 -6.60 10.40 -8.59
N THR A 85 -7.30 11.13 -7.75
CA THR A 85 -6.71 12.15 -6.87
C THR A 85 -6.55 11.58 -5.47
N ALA A 86 -5.32 11.49 -4.99
CA ALA A 86 -5.05 11.11 -3.61
C ALA A 86 -5.16 12.32 -2.69
N LEU A 87 -6.05 12.25 -1.71
CA LEU A 87 -6.19 13.26 -0.66
C LEU A 87 -5.49 12.74 0.61
N PHE A 88 -4.42 13.42 1.00
CA PHE A 88 -3.75 13.15 2.26
C PHE A 88 -4.35 14.03 3.36
N VAL A 89 -5.09 13.42 4.27
CA VAL A 89 -5.69 14.10 5.41
C VAL A 89 -4.87 13.80 6.65
N SER A 90 -4.32 14.85 7.27
CA SER A 90 -3.62 14.72 8.54
C SER A 90 -4.57 14.24 9.62
N HIS A 91 -4.13 13.29 10.42
CA HIS A 91 -4.85 12.84 11.60
C HIS A 91 -3.88 12.74 12.77
N ALA A 92 -4.22 13.43 13.86
CA ALA A 92 -3.56 13.27 15.15
C ALA A 92 -4.54 12.59 16.11
N HIS A 93 -4.19 11.40 16.61
CA HIS A 93 -4.99 10.73 17.61
C HIS A 93 -4.73 11.33 18.98
N ILE A 94 -5.75 11.91 19.61
CA ILE A 94 -5.70 12.45 20.96
C ILE A 94 -6.82 11.82 21.76
N ASP A 95 -6.46 11.03 22.76
CA ASP A 95 -7.44 10.43 23.67
C ASP A 95 -8.04 11.51 24.57
N MET A 96 -9.37 11.58 24.63
CA MET A 96 -10.05 12.50 25.53
C MET A 96 -10.17 11.89 26.92
N ASN A 97 -9.64 12.62 27.92
CA ASN A 97 -9.79 12.29 29.35
C ASN A 97 -9.31 10.87 29.73
N TRP A 98 -8.28 10.35 29.05
CA TRP A 98 -7.79 9.00 29.34
C TRP A 98 -7.05 8.97 30.70
N MET A 99 -5.86 9.59 30.80
CA MET A 99 -5.08 9.70 32.04
C MET A 99 -4.90 11.15 32.50
N TRP A 100 -5.62 12.09 31.89
CA TRP A 100 -5.57 13.53 32.11
C TRP A 100 -6.95 14.17 32.03
N GLY A 101 -7.09 15.36 32.59
CA GLY A 101 -8.35 16.10 32.62
C GLY A 101 -8.67 16.82 31.32
N TYR A 102 -9.88 17.39 31.26
CA TYR A 102 -10.37 18.12 30.08
C TYR A 102 -9.46 19.30 29.69
N ASN A 103 -8.98 20.07 30.68
CA ASN A 103 -8.11 21.23 30.40
C ASN A 103 -6.78 20.82 29.77
N GLU A 104 -6.23 19.69 30.19
CA GLU A 104 -4.99 19.14 29.62
C GLU A 104 -5.25 18.64 28.20
N THR A 105 -6.40 17.97 27.95
CA THR A 105 -6.82 17.57 26.59
C THR A 105 -6.91 18.78 25.67
N ALA A 106 -7.52 19.88 26.12
CA ALA A 106 -7.66 21.10 25.34
C ALA A 106 -6.28 21.73 25.02
N ALA A 107 -5.37 21.77 26.00
CA ALA A 107 -4.01 22.28 25.79
C ALA A 107 -3.23 21.44 24.78
N ILE A 108 -3.22 20.13 24.93
CA ILE A 108 -2.55 19.20 24.01
C ILE A 108 -3.13 19.31 22.59
N THR A 109 -4.44 19.47 22.46
CA THR A 109 -5.09 19.63 21.17
C THR A 109 -4.62 20.91 20.47
N VAL A 110 -4.57 22.05 21.16
CA VAL A 110 -4.08 23.32 20.62
C VAL A 110 -2.61 23.22 20.20
N ASP A 111 -1.77 22.62 21.01
CA ASP A 111 -0.35 22.46 20.70
C ASP A 111 -0.12 21.51 19.52
N THR A 112 -0.91 20.44 19.42
CA THR A 112 -0.86 19.52 18.30
C THR A 112 -1.24 20.23 17.00
N PHE A 113 -2.34 20.98 16.95
CA PHE A 113 -2.74 21.72 15.77
C PHE A 113 -1.71 22.78 15.37
N ARG A 114 -1.13 23.53 16.32
CA ARG A 114 -0.06 24.49 16.03
C ARG A 114 1.14 23.80 15.42
N THR A 115 1.62 22.73 16.02
CA THR A 115 2.77 21.98 15.51
C THR A 115 2.54 21.48 14.08
N VAL A 116 1.35 20.93 13.80
CA VAL A 116 1.02 20.46 12.44
C VAL A 116 0.99 21.62 11.45
N LEU A 117 0.38 22.74 11.81
CA LEU A 117 0.33 23.94 10.94
C LEU A 117 1.74 24.51 10.69
N ASP A 118 2.59 24.56 11.71
CA ASP A 118 3.98 25.02 11.57
C ASP A 118 4.82 24.08 10.67
N MET A 119 4.53 22.79 10.69
CA MET A 119 5.17 21.80 9.82
C MET A 119 4.68 21.87 8.36
N MET A 120 3.52 22.44 8.12
CA MET A 120 2.92 22.60 6.77
C MET A 120 3.26 23.92 6.11
N ALA A 121 3.85 24.88 6.83
CA ALA A 121 4.26 26.18 6.34
C ALA A 121 5.65 26.15 5.71
#